data_896bd8a092e6b8f2c2ffae4d857979e9
#
_entry.id   896bd8a092e6b8f2c2ffae4d857979e9
#
_cell.length_a   1.000
_cell.length_b   1.000
_cell.length_c   1.000
_cell.angle_alpha   90.00
_cell.angle_beta   90.00
_cell.angle_gamma   90.00
#
_symmetry.space_group_name_H-M   'P 1'
#
loop_
_entity.id
_entity.type
_entity.pdbx_description
1 polymer ?
#
loop_
_entity_poly.entity_id
_entity_poly.type
_entity_poly.pdbx_seq_one_letter_code
_entity_poly.pdbx_strand_id
1 'polypeptide(L)'
;MAQDERAAGGDRCPRQAHRRARPVSAPASPSPLELTASDGRTLAGLVLEAPGARGALAINGATGFRREFYLKFAGYCARRGYHALVYDYRGIGASARRPLAAEEARMSDWGRLDMPAALATLAARFAPLPLATLGHSVGGQLLGCMPNHALARAHVMVATSTGYWRRQRAPFRYLALGFWKLHGPLMLQLVGYVPQGLLWPGESLPRGVFLQWRKWCLQAVPFGPVLDEELRDSRYAEVRAPLLSLSFSDDPIATPAAVEALLASYPNAQIERRWIRPREAGVRHIGHHGFFSERHRDSLWRAALDWIDARCA
;
A
#
# COMPACT_ATOMS: atom_id res chain seq x y z
N MET A 1 69.49 9.36 -38.62
CA MET A 1 69.22 9.27 -37.17
C MET A 1 68.07 10.23 -36.87
N ALA A 2 66.86 9.76 -36.85
CA ALA A 2 65.65 10.51 -36.50
C ALA A 2 64.98 9.84 -35.35
N GLN A 3 64.81 10.51 -34.24
CA GLN A 3 64.11 10.02 -33.02
C GLN A 3 62.63 10.39 -33.14
N ASP A 4 61.83 9.41 -32.94
CA ASP A 4 60.38 9.39 -33.03
C ASP A 4 59.81 9.74 -31.60
N GLU A 5 59.20 10.91 -31.42
CA GLU A 5 58.45 11.27 -30.20
C GLU A 5 56.98 10.93 -30.41
N ARG A 6 56.52 9.91 -29.74
CA ARG A 6 55.08 9.58 -29.63
C ARG A 6 54.46 10.28 -28.44
N ALA A 7 53.57 11.26 -28.73
CA ALA A 7 52.74 11.91 -27.75
C ALA A 7 51.62 10.96 -27.24
N ALA A 8 51.58 10.77 -25.94
CA ALA A 8 50.50 10.03 -25.25
C ALA A 8 49.28 10.95 -25.08
N GLY A 9 48.21 10.71 -25.81
CA GLY A 9 46.90 11.30 -25.61
C GLY A 9 46.19 10.70 -24.43
N GLY A 10 46.10 11.42 -23.33
CA GLY A 10 45.32 11.03 -22.19
C GLY A 10 43.84 11.30 -22.40
N ASP A 11 43.06 10.28 -22.58
CA ASP A 11 41.59 10.30 -22.58
C ASP A 11 41.07 10.69 -21.17
N ARG A 12 40.60 11.93 -21.06
CA ARG A 12 39.89 12.39 -19.85
C ARG A 12 38.41 11.97 -19.93
N CYS A 13 38.07 10.92 -19.19
CA CYS A 13 36.70 10.55 -18.90
C CYS A 13 35.88 11.77 -18.39
N PRO A 14 34.72 12.11 -18.97
CA PRO A 14 33.92 13.24 -18.50
C PRO A 14 33.40 12.96 -17.12
N ARG A 15 33.75 13.79 -16.14
CA ARG A 15 33.20 13.79 -14.78
C ARG A 15 31.70 13.96 -14.86
N GLN A 16 30.95 12.94 -14.45
CA GLN A 16 29.52 13.01 -14.23
C GLN A 16 29.23 14.18 -13.26
N ALA A 17 28.53 15.18 -13.74
CA ALA A 17 28.07 16.30 -12.95
C ALA A 17 27.04 15.76 -11.92
N HIS A 18 27.45 15.65 -10.68
CA HIS A 18 26.51 15.41 -9.57
C HIS A 18 25.51 16.58 -9.56
N ARG A 19 24.28 16.30 -10.00
CA ARG A 19 23.15 17.21 -9.79
C ARG A 19 23.07 17.51 -8.29
N ARG A 20 23.44 18.72 -7.90
CA ARG A 20 23.27 19.19 -6.52
C ARG A 20 21.81 19.01 -6.13
N ALA A 21 21.55 18.25 -5.08
CA ALA A 21 20.24 18.11 -4.51
C ALA A 21 19.71 19.51 -4.13
N ARG A 22 18.55 19.90 -4.67
CA ARG A 22 17.87 21.14 -4.27
C ARG A 22 17.61 21.09 -2.77
N PRO A 23 17.73 22.21 -2.04
CA PRO A 23 17.42 22.23 -0.62
C PRO A 23 15.97 21.76 -0.43
N VAL A 24 15.78 20.77 0.41
CA VAL A 24 14.49 20.19 0.74
C VAL A 24 13.75 21.19 1.62
N SER A 25 12.78 21.89 1.07
CA SER A 25 11.86 22.72 1.85
C SER A 25 11.14 21.84 2.89
N ALA A 26 10.85 22.41 4.06
CA ALA A 26 10.06 21.71 5.06
C ALA A 26 8.73 21.26 4.44
N PRO A 27 8.28 20.02 4.66
CA PRO A 27 6.99 19.58 4.12
C PRO A 27 5.89 20.42 4.72
N ALA A 28 4.86 20.72 3.93
CA ALA A 28 3.64 21.32 4.44
C ALA A 28 3.02 20.43 5.53
N SER A 29 2.41 21.04 6.51
CA SER A 29 1.62 20.32 7.52
C SER A 29 0.50 19.53 6.83
N PRO A 30 0.10 18.36 7.37
CA PRO A 30 -1.03 17.63 6.85
C PRO A 30 -2.29 18.50 6.82
N SER A 31 -2.91 18.63 5.64
CA SER A 31 -4.14 19.40 5.46
C SER A 31 -5.33 18.44 5.32
N PRO A 32 -6.43 18.66 6.05
CA PRO A 32 -7.64 17.87 5.88
C PRO A 32 -8.16 17.91 4.44
N LEU A 33 -8.61 16.77 3.95
CA LEU A 33 -9.21 16.62 2.64
C LEU A 33 -10.36 15.61 2.71
N GLU A 34 -11.52 15.99 2.25
CA GLU A 34 -12.63 15.05 2.07
C GLU A 34 -12.55 14.43 0.67
N LEU A 35 -12.79 13.11 0.61
CA LEU A 35 -12.86 12.35 -0.61
C LEU A 35 -14.30 11.89 -0.81
N THR A 36 -14.85 12.03 -2.01
CA THR A 36 -16.20 11.56 -2.31
C THR A 36 -16.12 10.32 -3.19
N ALA A 37 -16.58 9.20 -2.67
CA ALA A 37 -16.69 7.95 -3.44
C ALA A 37 -17.87 8.02 -4.41
N SER A 38 -17.87 7.14 -5.41
CA SER A 38 -18.88 7.15 -6.48
C SER A 38 -20.33 6.88 -6.00
N ASP A 39 -20.47 6.29 -4.81
CA ASP A 39 -21.75 6.09 -4.13
C ASP A 39 -22.18 7.29 -3.26
N GLY A 40 -21.48 8.43 -3.35
CA GLY A 40 -21.74 9.66 -2.59
C GLY A 40 -21.20 9.65 -1.18
N ARG A 41 -20.56 8.57 -0.71
CA ARG A 41 -19.99 8.49 0.63
C ARG A 41 -18.73 9.35 0.73
N THR A 42 -18.62 10.16 1.76
CA THR A 42 -17.42 10.95 2.07
C THR A 42 -16.46 10.19 2.99
N LEU A 43 -15.17 10.29 2.68
CA LEU A 43 -14.08 9.71 3.46
C LEU A 43 -13.18 10.84 3.97
N ALA A 44 -12.60 10.61 5.13
CA ALA A 44 -11.68 11.55 5.75
C ALA A 44 -10.25 11.26 5.29
N GLY A 45 -9.62 12.22 4.63
CA GLY A 45 -8.23 12.16 4.17
C GLY A 45 -7.37 13.26 4.79
N LEU A 46 -6.07 13.12 4.60
CA LEU A 46 -5.05 14.14 4.85
C LEU A 46 -4.11 14.18 3.64
N VAL A 47 -3.90 15.37 3.10
CA VAL A 47 -2.92 15.59 2.03
C VAL A 47 -1.71 16.34 2.58
N LEU A 48 -0.53 15.85 2.20
CA LEU A 48 0.74 16.54 2.43
C LEU A 48 1.26 17.02 1.08
N GLU A 49 1.25 18.33 0.88
CA GLU A 49 1.67 18.92 -0.38
C GLU A 49 3.19 19.12 -0.43
N ALA A 50 3.77 18.86 -1.57
CA ALA A 50 5.19 19.04 -1.83
C ALA A 50 5.43 20.29 -2.68
N PRO A 51 6.24 21.25 -2.22
CA PRO A 51 6.64 22.38 -3.05
C PRO A 51 7.40 21.89 -4.30
N GLY A 52 6.97 22.34 -5.48
CA GLY A 52 7.57 21.92 -6.76
C GLY A 52 7.45 20.42 -7.01
N ALA A 53 6.28 19.86 -6.70
CA ALA A 53 6.01 18.43 -6.85
C ALA A 53 6.24 17.93 -8.28
N ARG A 54 6.70 16.69 -8.40
CA ARG A 54 6.92 15.97 -9.66
C ARG A 54 5.98 14.78 -9.82
N GLY A 55 5.13 14.51 -8.83
CA GLY A 55 4.13 13.47 -8.86
C GLY A 55 3.23 13.50 -7.63
N ALA A 56 2.23 12.63 -7.61
CA ALA A 56 1.38 12.42 -6.44
C ALA A 56 1.18 10.93 -6.14
N LEU A 57 1.07 10.60 -4.84
CA LEU A 57 1.02 9.25 -4.32
C LEU A 57 -0.22 9.04 -3.43
N ALA A 58 -1.07 8.08 -3.80
CA ALA A 58 -2.12 7.58 -2.93
C ALA A 58 -1.58 6.44 -2.06
N ILE A 59 -1.72 6.56 -0.74
CA ILE A 59 -1.30 5.53 0.21
C ILE A 59 -2.56 4.82 0.73
N ASN A 60 -2.72 3.58 0.29
CA ASN A 60 -3.83 2.70 0.63
C ASN A 60 -3.46 1.88 1.87
N GLY A 61 -4.16 2.07 2.97
CA GLY A 61 -3.84 1.51 4.27
C GLY A 61 -4.12 0.00 4.40
N ALA A 62 -3.64 -0.58 5.49
CA ALA A 62 -3.94 -1.95 5.91
C ALA A 62 -5.27 -2.02 6.68
N THR A 63 -5.79 -3.25 6.87
CA THR A 63 -7.01 -3.50 7.64
C THR A 63 -6.86 -2.99 9.08
N GLY A 64 -7.77 -2.12 9.49
CA GLY A 64 -7.80 -1.58 10.86
C GLY A 64 -6.69 -0.58 11.18
N PHE A 65 -6.01 -0.04 10.20
CA PHE A 65 -5.03 1.03 10.39
C PHE A 65 -5.60 2.38 9.96
N ARG A 66 -5.50 3.37 10.85
CA ARG A 66 -5.90 4.75 10.56
C ARG A 66 -4.85 5.45 9.71
N ARG A 67 -5.27 6.48 8.98
CA ARG A 67 -4.41 7.33 8.14
C ARG A 67 -3.22 7.92 8.90
N GLU A 68 -3.36 8.20 10.19
CA GLU A 68 -2.29 8.76 11.02
C GLU A 68 -1.06 7.86 11.10
N PHE A 69 -1.23 6.54 11.00
CA PHE A 69 -0.13 5.59 10.97
C PHE A 69 0.84 5.83 9.81
N TYR A 70 0.33 6.36 8.70
CA TYR A 70 1.11 6.57 7.47
C TYR A 70 1.71 7.97 7.35
N LEU A 71 1.43 8.91 8.25
CA LEU A 71 1.83 10.32 8.15
C LEU A 71 3.35 10.51 8.06
N LYS A 72 4.14 9.72 8.79
CA LYS A 72 5.60 9.83 8.75
C LYS A 72 6.15 9.48 7.37
N PHE A 73 5.61 8.44 6.74
CA PHE A 73 5.97 8.06 5.38
C PHE A 73 5.44 9.07 4.36
N ALA A 74 4.21 9.54 4.50
CA ALA A 74 3.64 10.59 3.64
C ALA A 74 4.46 11.88 3.71
N GLY A 75 4.90 12.29 4.91
CA GLY A 75 5.81 13.42 5.08
C GLY A 75 7.18 13.22 4.40
N TYR A 76 7.69 11.99 4.40
CA TYR A 76 8.90 11.66 3.65
C TYR A 76 8.65 11.78 2.14
N CYS A 77 7.50 11.30 1.63
CA CYS A 77 7.14 11.45 0.22
C CYS A 77 7.05 12.92 -0.19
N ALA A 78 6.43 13.77 0.65
CA ALA A 78 6.33 15.20 0.38
C ALA A 78 7.71 15.87 0.31
N ARG A 79 8.63 15.55 1.22
CA ARG A 79 10.03 16.03 1.15
C ARG A 79 10.77 15.56 -0.10
N ARG A 80 10.36 14.43 -0.68
CA ARG A 80 10.92 13.86 -1.90
C ARG A 80 10.22 14.36 -3.18
N GLY A 81 9.29 15.33 -3.06
CA GLY A 81 8.61 15.97 -4.19
C GLY A 81 7.38 15.20 -4.68
N TYR A 82 6.71 14.45 -3.82
CA TYR A 82 5.43 13.83 -4.12
C TYR A 82 4.33 14.38 -3.21
N HIS A 83 3.27 14.95 -3.76
CA HIS A 83 2.04 15.11 -2.98
C HIS A 83 1.62 13.74 -2.45
N ALA A 84 1.33 13.62 -1.16
CA ALA A 84 0.98 12.34 -0.57
C ALA A 84 -0.40 12.44 0.09
N LEU A 85 -1.29 11.50 -0.27
CA LEU A 85 -2.63 11.37 0.30
C LEU A 85 -2.68 10.11 1.15
N VAL A 86 -3.11 10.27 2.40
CA VAL A 86 -3.51 9.20 3.31
C VAL A 86 -4.97 9.40 3.70
N TYR A 87 -5.72 8.35 3.90
CA TYR A 87 -7.15 8.43 4.22
C TYR A 87 -7.60 7.21 5.01
N ASP A 88 -8.72 7.35 5.69
CA ASP A 88 -9.40 6.23 6.35
C ASP A 88 -10.43 5.63 5.41
N TYR A 89 -10.45 4.30 5.30
CA TYR A 89 -11.52 3.59 4.60
C TYR A 89 -12.86 3.79 5.31
N ARG A 90 -13.97 3.63 4.58
CA ARG A 90 -15.32 3.61 5.19
C ARG A 90 -15.38 2.65 6.36
N GLY A 91 -15.99 3.09 7.45
CA GLY A 91 -16.10 2.34 8.69
C GLY A 91 -14.82 2.29 9.55
N ILE A 92 -13.75 3.00 9.17
CA ILE A 92 -12.49 3.09 9.92
C ILE A 92 -12.22 4.54 10.31
N GLY A 93 -11.68 4.76 11.51
CA GLY A 93 -11.19 6.06 11.98
C GLY A 93 -12.18 7.19 11.77
N ALA A 94 -11.75 8.30 11.18
CA ALA A 94 -12.61 9.46 10.94
C ALA A 94 -13.63 9.27 9.79
N SER A 95 -13.53 8.19 9.02
CA SER A 95 -14.53 7.78 8.01
C SER A 95 -15.64 6.89 8.58
N ALA A 96 -15.57 6.51 9.86
CA ALA A 96 -16.63 5.82 10.59
C ALA A 96 -17.69 6.83 11.05
N ARG A 97 -18.56 7.24 10.14
CA ARG A 97 -19.59 8.28 10.39
C ARG A 97 -20.90 7.74 10.97
N ARG A 98 -21.01 6.42 11.16
CA ARG A 98 -22.17 5.72 11.73
C ARG A 98 -21.70 4.83 12.89
N PRO A 99 -22.60 4.48 13.84
CA PRO A 99 -22.29 3.43 14.81
C PRO A 99 -21.85 2.14 14.08
N LEU A 100 -20.75 1.52 14.51
CA LEU A 100 -20.17 0.38 13.81
C LEU A 100 -21.11 -0.82 13.68
N ALA A 101 -22.03 -1.00 14.64
CA ALA A 101 -23.06 -2.05 14.56
C ALA A 101 -24.06 -1.83 13.42
N ALA A 102 -24.24 -0.56 12.97
CA ALA A 102 -25.10 -0.19 11.84
C ALA A 102 -24.31 0.11 10.56
N GLU A 103 -23.00 -0.14 10.56
CA GLU A 103 -22.14 0.10 9.40
C GLU A 103 -22.21 -1.10 8.43
N GLU A 104 -22.67 -0.84 7.22
CA GLU A 104 -22.86 -1.86 6.16
C GLU A 104 -21.65 -2.05 5.26
N ALA A 105 -20.55 -1.33 5.51
CA ALA A 105 -19.33 -1.40 4.72
C ALA A 105 -18.80 -2.84 4.58
N ARG A 106 -18.31 -3.16 3.39
CA ARG A 106 -17.63 -4.40 3.06
C ARG A 106 -16.18 -4.11 2.69
N MET A 107 -15.33 -5.13 2.80
CA MET A 107 -13.92 -4.95 2.44
C MET A 107 -13.74 -4.69 0.93
N SER A 108 -14.57 -5.28 0.09
CA SER A 108 -14.60 -5.01 -1.36
C SER A 108 -14.92 -3.55 -1.70
N ASP A 109 -15.69 -2.84 -0.88
CA ASP A 109 -16.00 -1.42 -1.09
C ASP A 109 -14.74 -0.56 -0.97
N TRP A 110 -13.79 -0.95 -0.12
CA TRP A 110 -12.50 -0.26 -0.01
C TRP A 110 -11.77 -0.23 -1.35
N GLY A 111 -11.73 -1.37 -2.06
CA GLY A 111 -11.08 -1.48 -3.37
C GLY A 111 -11.90 -0.92 -4.53
N ARG A 112 -13.23 -1.05 -4.47
CA ARG A 112 -14.13 -0.68 -5.57
C ARG A 112 -14.58 0.78 -5.54
N LEU A 113 -14.59 1.40 -4.36
CA LEU A 113 -15.18 2.73 -4.14
C LEU A 113 -14.19 3.70 -3.48
N ASP A 114 -13.55 3.31 -2.36
CA ASP A 114 -12.72 4.21 -1.56
C ASP A 114 -11.34 4.49 -2.19
N MET A 115 -10.62 3.45 -2.57
CA MET A 115 -9.32 3.59 -3.26
C MET A 115 -9.45 4.34 -4.59
N PRO A 116 -10.47 4.06 -5.43
CA PRO A 116 -10.71 4.86 -6.63
C PRO A 116 -11.00 6.32 -6.35
N ALA A 117 -11.76 6.64 -5.29
CA ALA A 117 -12.03 8.02 -4.89
C ALA A 117 -10.74 8.77 -4.52
N ALA A 118 -9.85 8.11 -3.77
CA ALA A 118 -8.55 8.68 -3.41
C ALA A 118 -7.69 8.99 -4.65
N LEU A 119 -7.60 8.05 -5.59
CA LEU A 119 -6.82 8.23 -6.81
C LEU A 119 -7.43 9.30 -7.74
N ALA A 120 -8.75 9.32 -7.89
CA ALA A 120 -9.47 10.32 -8.68
C ALA A 120 -9.31 11.74 -8.09
N THR A 121 -9.34 11.85 -6.75
CA THR A 121 -9.11 13.14 -6.06
C THR A 121 -7.71 13.67 -6.34
N LEU A 122 -6.67 12.81 -6.29
CA LEU A 122 -5.32 13.22 -6.65
C LEU A 122 -5.21 13.62 -8.13
N ALA A 123 -5.85 12.87 -9.03
CA ALA A 123 -5.88 13.19 -10.45
C ALA A 123 -6.49 14.57 -10.71
N ALA A 124 -7.64 14.85 -10.11
CA ALA A 124 -8.32 16.13 -10.29
C ALA A 124 -7.55 17.30 -9.67
N ARG A 125 -6.94 17.10 -8.48
CA ARG A 125 -6.28 18.17 -7.74
C ARG A 125 -4.91 18.53 -8.28
N PHE A 126 -4.16 17.58 -8.82
CA PHE A 126 -2.76 17.72 -9.12
C PHE A 126 -2.41 17.45 -10.61
N ALA A 127 -3.41 17.44 -11.51
CA ALA A 127 -3.12 17.36 -12.95
C ALA A 127 -2.14 18.47 -13.38
N PRO A 128 -1.20 18.22 -14.30
CA PRO A 128 -0.98 16.98 -15.04
C PRO A 128 0.07 16.05 -14.41
N LEU A 129 0.31 16.12 -13.10
CA LEU A 129 1.36 15.34 -12.45
C LEU A 129 1.09 13.82 -12.57
N PRO A 130 2.15 13.00 -12.76
CA PRO A 130 2.02 11.56 -12.75
C PRO A 130 1.61 11.05 -11.37
N LEU A 131 0.75 10.02 -11.37
CA LEU A 131 0.25 9.40 -10.16
C LEU A 131 0.89 8.04 -9.92
N ALA A 132 1.06 7.69 -8.65
CA ALA A 132 1.41 6.35 -8.21
C ALA A 132 0.53 5.91 -7.03
N THR A 133 0.49 4.62 -6.74
CA THR A 133 -0.14 4.09 -5.52
C THR A 133 0.86 3.29 -4.70
N LEU A 134 0.73 3.34 -3.38
CA LEU A 134 1.38 2.42 -2.47
C LEU A 134 0.31 1.78 -1.58
N GLY A 135 0.17 0.46 -1.68
CA GLY A 135 -0.77 -0.32 -0.88
C GLY A 135 -0.08 -1.13 0.19
N HIS A 136 -0.49 -0.98 1.45
CA HIS A 136 -0.05 -1.79 2.57
C HIS A 136 -1.05 -2.93 2.81
N SER A 137 -0.58 -4.19 2.82
CA SER A 137 -1.41 -5.36 3.12
C SER A 137 -2.69 -5.38 2.25
N VAL A 138 -3.88 -5.23 2.83
CA VAL A 138 -5.15 -5.17 2.08
C VAL A 138 -5.18 -4.06 1.03
N GLY A 139 -4.54 -2.91 1.30
CA GLY A 139 -4.46 -1.81 0.34
C GLY A 139 -3.71 -2.15 -0.95
N GLY A 140 -2.77 -3.10 -0.90
CA GLY A 140 -2.16 -3.69 -2.10
C GLY A 140 -3.01 -4.83 -2.67
N GLN A 141 -3.62 -5.64 -1.80
CA GLN A 141 -4.46 -6.77 -2.19
C GLN A 141 -5.65 -6.33 -3.07
N LEU A 142 -6.25 -5.18 -2.77
CA LEU A 142 -7.42 -4.65 -3.47
C LEU A 142 -7.10 -3.81 -4.72
N LEU A 143 -5.84 -3.70 -5.13
CA LEU A 143 -5.46 -2.94 -6.32
C LEU A 143 -6.26 -3.37 -7.57
N GLY A 144 -6.42 -4.67 -7.80
CA GLY A 144 -7.20 -5.18 -8.93
C GLY A 144 -8.71 -4.94 -8.83
N CYS A 145 -9.21 -4.44 -7.69
CA CYS A 145 -10.62 -4.03 -7.55
C CYS A 145 -10.85 -2.58 -8.00
N MET A 146 -9.79 -1.78 -8.19
CA MET A 146 -9.91 -0.38 -8.59
C MET A 146 -10.26 -0.25 -10.08
N PRO A 147 -11.43 0.29 -10.45
CA PRO A 147 -11.79 0.49 -11.85
C PRO A 147 -10.91 1.52 -12.58
N ASN A 148 -10.29 2.42 -11.83
CA ASN A 148 -9.44 3.50 -12.33
C ASN A 148 -7.94 3.30 -12.06
N HIS A 149 -7.49 2.06 -11.77
CA HIS A 149 -6.08 1.77 -11.50
C HIS A 149 -5.12 2.31 -12.57
N ALA A 150 -5.57 2.38 -13.82
CA ALA A 150 -4.78 2.87 -14.96
C ALA A 150 -4.45 4.38 -14.91
N LEU A 151 -5.05 5.17 -14.01
CA LEU A 151 -4.63 6.55 -13.74
C LEU A 151 -3.24 6.61 -13.10
N ALA A 152 -2.82 5.56 -12.42
CA ALA A 152 -1.49 5.49 -11.83
C ALA A 152 -0.49 4.84 -12.79
N ARG A 153 0.68 5.45 -12.95
CA ARG A 153 1.79 4.95 -13.78
C ARG A 153 2.56 3.81 -13.13
N ALA A 154 2.48 3.68 -11.82
CA ALA A 154 3.21 2.66 -11.07
C ALA A 154 2.47 2.30 -9.76
N HIS A 155 2.61 1.05 -9.34
CA HIS A 155 2.02 0.54 -8.10
C HIS A 155 3.09 -0.11 -7.21
N VAL A 156 3.05 0.17 -5.91
CA VAL A 156 3.88 -0.49 -4.91
C VAL A 156 3.00 -1.25 -3.93
N MET A 157 3.29 -2.52 -3.73
CA MET A 157 2.66 -3.36 -2.71
C MET A 157 3.66 -3.61 -1.58
N VAL A 158 3.28 -3.30 -0.34
CA VAL A 158 4.10 -3.51 0.85
C VAL A 158 3.44 -4.54 1.75
N ALA A 159 4.15 -5.61 2.06
CA ALA A 159 3.67 -6.69 2.93
C ALA A 159 2.29 -7.24 2.49
N THR A 160 2.07 -7.36 1.18
CA THR A 160 0.78 -7.70 0.58
C THR A 160 0.74 -9.17 0.19
N SER A 161 -0.34 -9.87 0.51
CA SER A 161 -0.52 -11.29 0.20
C SER A 161 -2.01 -11.68 0.15
N THR A 162 -2.34 -12.93 -0.15
CA THR A 162 -3.73 -13.42 -0.12
C THR A 162 -4.36 -13.41 1.28
N GLY A 163 -3.57 -13.37 2.34
CA GLY A 163 -4.05 -13.49 3.71
C GLY A 163 -4.53 -14.89 4.11
N TYR A 164 -4.51 -15.88 3.21
CA TYR A 164 -4.98 -17.24 3.50
C TYR A 164 -4.20 -17.86 4.66
N TRP A 165 -4.89 -18.22 5.74
CA TRP A 165 -4.31 -18.60 7.03
C TRP A 165 -3.30 -19.76 6.96
N ARG A 166 -3.52 -20.77 6.11
CA ARG A 166 -2.59 -21.92 6.00
C ARG A 166 -1.25 -21.58 5.36
N ARG A 167 -1.18 -20.46 4.60
CA ARG A 167 0.06 -19.94 4.02
C ARG A 167 0.84 -19.04 4.98
N GLN A 168 0.27 -18.68 6.13
CA GLN A 168 0.93 -17.90 7.17
C GLN A 168 1.87 -18.78 8.00
N ARG A 169 2.83 -18.17 8.72
CA ARG A 169 3.77 -18.92 9.56
C ARG A 169 3.14 -19.38 10.86
N ALA A 170 3.56 -20.55 11.35
CA ALA A 170 3.34 -20.97 12.72
C ALA A 170 4.23 -20.11 13.68
N PRO A 171 3.78 -19.80 14.91
CA PRO A 171 2.47 -20.11 15.47
C PRO A 171 1.35 -19.14 15.05
N PHE A 172 1.68 -18.02 14.36
CA PHE A 172 0.75 -16.93 14.01
C PHE A 172 -0.50 -17.43 13.27
N ARG A 173 -0.36 -18.37 12.32
CA ARG A 173 -1.50 -18.94 11.59
C ARG A 173 -2.58 -19.54 12.47
N TYR A 174 -2.23 -20.08 13.63
CA TYR A 174 -3.23 -20.67 14.57
C TYR A 174 -3.94 -19.59 15.37
N LEU A 175 -3.23 -18.50 15.73
CA LEU A 175 -3.86 -17.31 16.32
C LEU A 175 -4.84 -16.67 15.32
N ALA A 176 -4.43 -16.54 14.05
CA ALA A 176 -5.31 -16.06 12.99
C ALA A 176 -6.54 -16.97 12.80
N LEU A 177 -6.36 -18.29 12.83
CA LEU A 177 -7.48 -19.23 12.74
C LEU A 177 -8.46 -19.08 13.93
N GLY A 178 -7.94 -18.92 15.15
CA GLY A 178 -8.75 -18.64 16.35
C GLY A 178 -9.51 -17.31 16.22
N PHE A 179 -8.87 -16.27 15.70
CA PHE A 179 -9.52 -15.00 15.41
C PHE A 179 -10.67 -15.17 14.40
N TRP A 180 -10.44 -15.89 13.29
CA TRP A 180 -11.45 -16.11 12.26
C TRP A 180 -12.62 -17.00 12.69
N LYS A 181 -12.35 -18.04 13.48
CA LYS A 181 -13.37 -19.06 13.79
C LYS A 181 -14.07 -18.87 15.13
N LEU A 182 -13.42 -18.21 16.08
CA LEU A 182 -13.93 -18.07 17.45
C LEU A 182 -14.16 -16.61 17.84
N HIS A 183 -13.09 -15.82 17.95
CA HIS A 183 -13.16 -14.46 18.50
C HIS A 183 -14.06 -13.53 17.67
N GLY A 184 -13.82 -13.41 16.39
CA GLY A 184 -14.59 -12.50 15.54
C GLY A 184 -16.07 -12.86 15.46
N PRO A 185 -16.47 -14.13 15.18
CA PRO A 185 -17.87 -14.52 15.22
C PRO A 185 -18.56 -14.27 16.56
N LEU A 186 -17.88 -14.53 17.69
CA LEU A 186 -18.39 -14.23 19.01
C LEU A 186 -18.66 -12.73 19.20
N MET A 187 -17.71 -11.88 18.82
CA MET A 187 -17.87 -10.42 18.92
C MET A 187 -19.02 -9.93 18.05
N LEU A 188 -19.20 -10.48 16.84
CA LEU A 188 -20.33 -10.13 15.98
C LEU A 188 -21.70 -10.50 16.60
N GLN A 189 -21.77 -11.57 17.40
CA GLN A 189 -22.99 -11.94 18.10
C GLN A 189 -23.26 -11.06 19.33
N LEU A 190 -22.20 -10.67 20.05
CA LEU A 190 -22.33 -9.90 21.30
C LEU A 190 -22.57 -8.41 21.06
N VAL A 191 -21.83 -7.79 20.09
CA VAL A 191 -21.82 -6.34 19.93
C VAL A 191 -22.07 -5.89 18.49
N GLY A 192 -22.19 -6.81 17.52
CA GLY A 192 -22.51 -6.50 16.11
C GLY A 192 -21.31 -6.13 15.24
N TYR A 193 -20.12 -5.97 15.80
CA TYR A 193 -18.87 -5.65 15.09
C TYR A 193 -17.67 -6.30 15.80
N VAL A 194 -16.47 -6.23 15.25
CA VAL A 194 -15.25 -6.71 15.92
C VAL A 194 -14.55 -5.53 16.60
N PRO A 195 -14.60 -5.42 17.94
CA PRO A 195 -13.99 -4.30 18.65
C PRO A 195 -12.48 -4.41 18.67
N GLN A 196 -11.81 -3.24 18.73
CA GLN A 196 -10.40 -3.15 19.09
C GLN A 196 -10.17 -3.75 20.48
N GLY A 197 -9.09 -4.50 20.64
CA GLY A 197 -8.73 -5.15 21.90
C GLY A 197 -7.51 -6.05 21.77
N LEU A 198 -7.27 -6.86 22.80
CA LEU A 198 -6.07 -7.70 22.88
C LEU A 198 -5.89 -8.66 21.69
N LEU A 199 -6.98 -9.26 21.22
CA LEU A 199 -6.95 -10.22 20.10
C LEU A 199 -7.07 -9.53 18.72
N TRP A 200 -7.45 -8.26 18.70
CA TRP A 200 -7.49 -7.41 17.52
C TRP A 200 -6.98 -6.00 17.88
N PRO A 201 -5.69 -5.72 17.72
CA PRO A 201 -5.10 -4.42 18.10
C PRO A 201 -5.37 -3.30 17.09
N GLY A 202 -5.91 -3.62 15.89
CA GLY A 202 -6.35 -2.63 14.90
C GLY A 202 -7.63 -1.91 15.31
N GLU A 203 -8.05 -0.90 14.55
CA GLU A 203 -9.35 -0.24 14.73
C GLU A 203 -10.50 -1.25 14.67
N SER A 204 -11.58 -0.95 15.37
CA SER A 204 -12.79 -1.78 15.35
C SER A 204 -13.30 -1.97 13.92
N LEU A 205 -13.69 -3.20 13.56
CA LEU A 205 -14.10 -3.55 12.20
C LEU A 205 -15.61 -3.68 12.08
N PRO A 206 -16.25 -3.04 11.09
CA PRO A 206 -17.64 -3.28 10.74
C PRO A 206 -17.90 -4.78 10.45
N ARG A 207 -19.13 -5.22 10.73
CA ARG A 207 -19.56 -6.61 10.49
C ARG A 207 -19.25 -7.10 9.08
N GLY A 208 -19.64 -6.33 8.05
CA GLY A 208 -19.46 -6.71 6.66
C GLY A 208 -18.00 -6.83 6.26
N VAL A 209 -17.16 -5.91 6.73
CA VAL A 209 -15.71 -5.95 6.51
C VAL A 209 -15.09 -7.21 7.10
N PHE A 210 -15.40 -7.53 8.36
CA PHE A 210 -14.87 -8.72 9.01
C PHE A 210 -15.34 -10.02 8.32
N LEU A 211 -16.64 -10.14 8.02
CA LEU A 211 -17.19 -11.36 7.41
C LEU A 211 -16.58 -11.65 6.03
N GLN A 212 -16.40 -10.62 5.21
CA GLN A 212 -15.80 -10.77 3.89
C GLN A 212 -14.30 -11.09 4.00
N TRP A 213 -13.57 -10.37 4.86
CA TRP A 213 -12.16 -10.66 5.11
C TRP A 213 -11.94 -12.08 5.65
N ARG A 214 -12.79 -12.51 6.60
CA ARG A 214 -12.80 -13.89 7.11
C ARG A 214 -13.01 -14.91 6.00
N LYS A 215 -13.98 -14.65 5.11
CA LYS A 215 -14.24 -15.51 3.94
C LYS A 215 -12.99 -15.68 3.11
N TRP A 216 -12.30 -14.59 2.78
CA TRP A 216 -11.08 -14.60 1.97
C TRP A 216 -9.91 -15.31 2.67
N CYS A 217 -9.71 -15.05 3.96
CA CYS A 217 -8.61 -15.66 4.72
C CYS A 217 -8.80 -17.15 5.01
N LEU A 218 -9.99 -17.68 4.89
CA LEU A 218 -10.28 -19.11 5.11
C LEU A 218 -10.26 -19.95 3.82
N GLN A 219 -10.14 -19.35 2.64
CA GLN A 219 -10.19 -20.04 1.35
C GLN A 219 -8.86 -20.00 0.62
N ALA A 220 -8.52 -21.11 -0.08
CA ALA A 220 -7.24 -21.29 -0.81
C ALA A 220 -7.39 -21.04 -2.31
N VAL A 221 -8.34 -20.21 -2.71
CA VAL A 221 -8.63 -19.92 -4.13
C VAL A 221 -7.94 -18.62 -4.58
N PRO A 222 -7.72 -18.44 -5.90
CA PRO A 222 -7.20 -17.20 -6.46
C PRO A 222 -8.06 -15.99 -6.07
N PHE A 223 -7.42 -14.83 -5.96
CA PHE A 223 -8.13 -13.59 -5.69
C PHE A 223 -8.94 -13.17 -6.93
N GLY A 224 -10.22 -12.94 -6.75
CA GLY A 224 -11.15 -12.61 -7.84
C GLY A 224 -12.52 -13.25 -7.66
N PRO A 225 -13.32 -13.39 -8.74
CA PRO A 225 -14.72 -13.86 -8.67
C PRO A 225 -14.92 -15.22 -8.01
N VAL A 226 -13.95 -16.14 -8.16
CA VAL A 226 -14.00 -17.47 -7.56
C VAL A 226 -13.90 -17.40 -6.02
N LEU A 227 -13.17 -16.42 -5.49
CA LEU A 227 -13.07 -16.19 -4.05
C LEU A 227 -14.33 -15.54 -3.49
N ASP A 228 -14.86 -14.57 -4.21
CA ASP A 228 -16.04 -13.81 -3.80
C ASP A 228 -16.75 -13.25 -5.01
N GLU A 229 -18.06 -13.48 -5.14
CA GLU A 229 -18.87 -12.94 -6.22
C GLU A 229 -18.84 -11.42 -6.28
N GLU A 230 -18.65 -10.76 -5.14
CA GLU A 230 -18.48 -9.30 -5.09
C GLU A 230 -17.19 -8.79 -5.74
N LEU A 231 -16.25 -9.69 -6.05
CA LEU A 231 -15.04 -9.41 -6.81
C LEU A 231 -15.22 -9.71 -8.32
N ARG A 232 -16.43 -9.99 -8.81
CA ARG A 232 -16.70 -10.34 -10.22
C ARG A 232 -16.25 -9.25 -11.20
N ASP A 233 -16.39 -7.98 -10.80
CA ASP A 233 -15.99 -6.83 -11.62
C ASP A 233 -14.53 -6.43 -11.40
N SER A 234 -13.74 -7.28 -10.72
CA SER A 234 -12.33 -7.01 -10.47
C SER A 234 -11.50 -7.11 -11.75
N ARG A 235 -10.48 -6.27 -11.82
CA ARG A 235 -9.65 -6.01 -13.01
C ARG A 235 -8.20 -6.46 -12.81
N TYR A 236 -7.96 -7.50 -12.01
CA TYR A 236 -6.61 -7.98 -11.72
C TYR A 236 -5.80 -8.25 -12.99
N ALA A 237 -6.43 -8.88 -13.99
CA ALA A 237 -5.79 -9.16 -15.27
C ALA A 237 -5.65 -7.92 -16.20
N GLU A 238 -6.32 -6.82 -15.90
CA GLU A 238 -6.21 -5.58 -16.68
C GLU A 238 -5.05 -4.69 -16.22
N VAL A 239 -4.49 -4.92 -15.01
CA VAL A 239 -3.35 -4.17 -14.50
C VAL A 239 -2.11 -4.48 -15.35
N ARG A 240 -1.60 -3.47 -16.05
CA ARG A 240 -0.42 -3.54 -16.94
C ARG A 240 0.73 -2.67 -16.45
N ALA A 241 0.44 -1.69 -15.61
CA ALA A 241 1.45 -0.79 -15.06
C ALA A 241 2.51 -1.57 -14.27
N PRO A 242 3.76 -1.06 -14.20
CA PRO A 242 4.78 -1.61 -13.33
C PRO A 242 4.31 -1.76 -11.89
N LEU A 243 4.56 -2.93 -11.29
CA LEU A 243 4.17 -3.28 -9.94
C LEU A 243 5.38 -3.74 -9.16
N LEU A 244 5.71 -3.06 -8.06
CA LEU A 244 6.74 -3.48 -7.12
C LEU A 244 6.10 -4.19 -5.94
N SER A 245 6.49 -5.42 -5.68
CA SER A 245 6.13 -6.17 -4.47
C SER A 245 7.30 -6.16 -3.47
N LEU A 246 7.14 -5.43 -2.37
CA LEU A 246 8.07 -5.40 -1.26
C LEU A 246 7.58 -6.32 -0.15
N SER A 247 8.32 -7.39 0.11
CA SER A 247 7.99 -8.40 1.12
C SER A 247 9.17 -8.61 2.07
N PHE A 248 8.89 -9.01 3.30
CA PHE A 248 9.90 -9.11 4.35
C PHE A 248 10.03 -10.55 4.83
N SER A 249 11.28 -11.00 4.98
CA SER A 249 11.55 -12.41 5.31
C SER A 249 11.09 -12.81 6.71
N ASP A 250 10.82 -11.88 7.59
CA ASP A 250 10.31 -12.08 8.95
C ASP A 250 8.82 -11.75 9.13
N ASP A 251 8.10 -11.48 8.03
CA ASP A 251 6.65 -11.29 8.05
C ASP A 251 5.94 -12.65 8.21
N PRO A 252 5.11 -12.83 9.27
CA PRO A 252 4.40 -14.06 9.47
C PRO A 252 3.17 -14.23 8.59
N ILE A 253 2.68 -13.15 7.98
CA ILE A 253 1.43 -13.09 7.17
C ILE A 253 1.75 -13.16 5.69
N ALA A 254 2.58 -12.24 5.19
CA ALA A 254 2.95 -12.16 3.78
C ALA A 254 4.16 -13.07 3.48
N THR A 255 3.97 -14.37 3.65
CA THR A 255 4.99 -15.39 3.30
C THR A 255 5.16 -15.51 1.78
N PRO A 256 6.28 -16.07 1.28
CA PRO A 256 6.48 -16.26 -0.16
C PRO A 256 5.30 -16.93 -0.85
N ALA A 257 4.79 -18.02 -0.30
CA ALA A 257 3.65 -18.76 -0.87
C ALA A 257 2.34 -17.93 -0.88
N ALA A 258 2.14 -17.04 0.10
CA ALA A 258 0.97 -16.17 0.16
C ALA A 258 1.08 -14.99 -0.80
N VAL A 259 2.29 -14.44 -0.96
CA VAL A 259 2.60 -13.34 -1.89
C VAL A 259 2.45 -13.80 -3.34
N GLU A 260 3.13 -14.90 -3.71
CA GLU A 260 3.08 -15.43 -5.10
C GLU A 260 1.66 -15.82 -5.51
N ALA A 261 0.87 -16.36 -4.59
CA ALA A 261 -0.53 -16.67 -4.87
C ALA A 261 -1.40 -15.44 -5.17
N LEU A 262 -1.08 -14.28 -4.58
CA LEU A 262 -1.76 -13.03 -4.95
C LEU A 262 -1.22 -12.49 -6.26
N LEU A 263 0.10 -12.47 -6.44
CA LEU A 263 0.73 -11.94 -7.65
C LEU A 263 0.33 -12.73 -8.91
N ALA A 264 -0.01 -14.00 -8.78
CA ALA A 264 -0.57 -14.81 -9.87
C ALA A 264 -1.91 -14.27 -10.43
N SER A 265 -2.63 -13.43 -9.66
CA SER A 265 -3.84 -12.74 -10.13
C SER A 265 -3.56 -11.58 -11.10
N TYR A 266 -2.29 -11.17 -11.25
CA TYR A 266 -1.85 -10.07 -12.12
C TYR A 266 -1.02 -10.56 -13.32
N PRO A 267 -1.58 -11.37 -14.24
CA PRO A 267 -0.81 -12.03 -15.31
C PRO A 267 -0.19 -11.06 -16.31
N ASN A 268 -0.73 -9.85 -16.44
CA ASN A 268 -0.30 -8.84 -17.41
C ASN A 268 0.52 -7.69 -16.82
N ALA A 269 0.70 -7.65 -15.49
CA ALA A 269 1.51 -6.62 -14.84
C ALA A 269 3.00 -6.91 -14.96
N GLN A 270 3.82 -5.85 -15.08
CA GLN A 270 5.27 -5.95 -15.01
C GLN A 270 5.72 -6.00 -13.56
N ILE A 271 5.81 -7.20 -12.98
CA ILE A 271 6.03 -7.38 -11.55
C ILE A 271 7.52 -7.49 -11.22
N GLU A 272 8.02 -6.55 -10.42
CA GLU A 272 9.30 -6.64 -9.74
C GLU A 272 9.10 -7.12 -8.30
N ARG A 273 9.76 -8.20 -7.91
CA ARG A 273 9.67 -8.80 -6.58
C ARG A 273 10.92 -8.50 -5.79
N ARG A 274 10.78 -7.89 -4.60
CA ARG A 274 11.89 -7.68 -3.65
C ARG A 274 11.56 -8.37 -2.34
N TRP A 275 12.31 -9.41 -2.04
CA TRP A 275 12.25 -10.16 -0.81
C TRP A 275 13.38 -9.73 0.11
N ILE A 276 13.07 -8.89 1.11
CA ILE A 276 14.05 -8.19 1.92
C ILE A 276 14.22 -8.88 3.27
N ARG A 277 15.45 -9.18 3.65
CA ARG A 277 15.78 -9.64 5.00
C ARG A 277 16.03 -8.45 5.91
N PRO A 278 15.64 -8.49 7.22
CA PRO A 278 15.85 -7.38 8.13
C PRO A 278 17.31 -6.87 8.18
N ARG A 279 18.29 -7.78 8.14
CA ARG A 279 19.71 -7.43 8.10
C ARG A 279 20.12 -6.59 6.89
N GLU A 280 19.47 -6.78 5.74
CA GLU A 280 19.73 -6.01 4.51
C GLU A 280 19.24 -4.57 4.64
N ALA A 281 18.25 -4.35 5.51
CA ALA A 281 17.76 -3.04 5.88
C ALA A 281 18.46 -2.46 7.13
N GLY A 282 19.51 -3.13 7.65
CA GLY A 282 20.27 -2.69 8.82
C GLY A 282 19.53 -2.82 10.15
N VAL A 283 18.53 -3.72 10.25
CA VAL A 283 17.69 -3.88 11.45
C VAL A 283 17.52 -5.35 11.83
N ARG A 284 17.03 -5.58 13.07
CA ARG A 284 16.73 -6.93 13.56
C ARG A 284 15.35 -7.44 13.13
N HIS A 285 14.40 -6.53 12.93
CA HIS A 285 13.02 -6.87 12.66
C HIS A 285 12.33 -5.82 11.79
N ILE A 286 11.57 -6.27 10.79
CA ILE A 286 10.66 -5.47 9.96
C ILE A 286 9.22 -5.95 10.20
N GLY A 287 8.93 -7.22 9.93
CA GLY A 287 7.61 -7.82 10.06
C GLY A 287 6.57 -7.20 9.12
N HIS A 288 5.29 -7.37 9.46
CA HIS A 288 4.19 -6.97 8.59
C HIS A 288 3.96 -5.43 8.50
N HIS A 289 4.31 -4.69 9.57
CA HIS A 289 3.98 -3.25 9.67
C HIS A 289 5.23 -2.37 9.72
N GLY A 290 6.42 -2.94 9.92
CA GLY A 290 7.63 -2.20 10.23
C GLY A 290 8.14 -1.31 9.10
N PHE A 291 7.75 -1.56 7.83
CA PHE A 291 8.09 -0.68 6.72
C PHE A 291 7.82 0.80 7.04
N PHE A 292 6.71 1.11 7.69
CA PHE A 292 6.30 2.48 7.99
C PHE A 292 6.99 3.11 9.22
N SER A 293 7.91 2.38 9.86
CA SER A 293 8.76 2.94 10.92
C SER A 293 9.82 3.88 10.33
N GLU A 294 10.00 5.03 10.95
CA GLU A 294 10.92 6.09 10.52
C GLU A 294 12.39 5.64 10.43
N ARG A 295 12.78 4.61 11.19
CA ARG A 295 14.12 3.98 11.11
C ARG A 295 14.43 3.41 9.71
N HIS A 296 13.42 3.19 8.87
CA HIS A 296 13.57 2.67 7.51
C HIS A 296 13.59 3.76 6.44
N ARG A 297 13.62 5.04 6.85
CA ARG A 297 13.58 6.20 5.93
C ARG A 297 14.70 6.14 4.87
N ASP A 298 15.91 5.88 5.30
CA ASP A 298 17.08 5.92 4.42
C ASP A 298 17.37 4.58 3.71
N SER A 299 16.55 3.56 3.96
CA SER A 299 16.63 2.24 3.34
C SER A 299 15.36 1.94 2.53
N LEU A 300 14.31 1.40 3.17
CA LEU A 300 13.11 0.91 2.50
C LEU A 300 12.27 2.02 1.86
N TRP A 301 12.10 3.17 2.54
CA TRP A 301 11.32 4.28 1.98
C TRP A 301 12.03 4.89 0.78
N ARG A 302 13.36 5.08 0.89
CA ARG A 302 14.16 5.55 -0.23
C ARG A 302 14.05 4.60 -1.42
N ALA A 303 14.24 3.30 -1.20
CA ALA A 303 14.18 2.30 -2.27
C ALA A 303 12.82 2.25 -2.96
N ALA A 304 11.72 2.41 -2.20
CA ALA A 304 10.37 2.46 -2.77
C ALA A 304 10.15 3.72 -3.63
N LEU A 305 10.57 4.90 -3.12
CA LEU A 305 10.41 6.14 -3.89
C LEU A 305 11.35 6.24 -5.08
N ASP A 306 12.60 5.79 -4.98
CA ASP A 306 13.52 5.74 -6.12
C ASP A 306 12.98 4.84 -7.23
N TRP A 307 12.28 3.75 -6.86
CA TRP A 307 11.62 2.89 -7.82
C TRP A 307 10.43 3.58 -8.50
N ILE A 308 9.62 4.35 -7.75
CA ILE A 308 8.52 5.17 -8.31
C ILE A 308 9.09 6.26 -9.22
N ASP A 309 10.14 6.94 -8.78
CA ASP A 309 10.82 8.01 -9.55
C ASP A 309 11.21 7.55 -10.96
N ALA A 310 11.81 6.37 -11.07
CA ALA A 310 12.25 5.81 -12.33
C ALA A 310 11.09 5.48 -13.31
N ARG A 311 9.83 5.54 -12.85
CA ARG A 311 8.64 5.19 -13.63
C ARG A 311 7.63 6.33 -13.79
N CYS A 312 7.77 7.36 -12.97
CA CYS A 312 6.93 8.56 -13.02
C CYS A 312 7.68 9.79 -13.58
N ALA A 313 8.96 9.65 -13.88
CA ALA A 313 9.77 10.69 -14.50
C ALA A 313 9.36 10.93 -15.96
#